data_18d224fb3e5cf711a82830d0d0f99f02
#
_entry.id   18d224fb3e5cf711a82830d0d0f99f02
#
_cell.length_a   1.000
_cell.length_b   1.000
_cell.length_c   1.000
_cell.angle_alpha   90.00
_cell.angle_beta   90.00
_cell.angle_gamma   90.00
#
_symmetry.space_group_name_H-M   'P 1'
#
loop_
_entity.id
_entity.type
_entity.pdbx_description
1 polymer ?
#
loop_
_entity_poly.entity_id
_entity_poly.type
_entity_poly.pdbx_seq_one_letter_code
_entity_poly.pdbx_strand_id
1 'polypeptide(L)'
;LLKNKKKINKVIFSSVVPNAFILIRNFLKKKIKVKLILEVKKVNLKNLINIKIDRKQVGSDRIANAVGAIDGKNNYIIIDFGTATTFDVVVKNRYLGGVIAPGVNLSLQNLSSKASLIPSINLSRVSSVIGTNTSKAVKSGFYWGYLGLIDNIVNLIKKQTRKSFKIILTGGLAHLFNNRIKFNSKIEKDLIINGLIKIIKNLKKNAKWIIILSFR
;
A
#
# COMPACT_ATOMS: atom_id res chain seq x y z
N LEU A 1 -25.17 -2.44 -3.73
CA LEU A 1 -24.10 -2.45 -4.77
C LEU A 1 -24.43 -3.32 -6.00
N LEU A 2 -25.55 -4.04 -6.05
CA LEU A 2 -25.86 -4.98 -7.14
C LEU A 2 -27.21 -4.69 -7.83
N LYS A 3 -27.75 -3.46 -7.71
CA LYS A 3 -29.05 -3.11 -8.36
C LYS A 3 -29.01 -3.05 -9.90
N ASN A 4 -27.82 -2.92 -10.51
CA ASN A 4 -27.67 -3.03 -11.96
C ASN A 4 -26.94 -4.33 -12.32
N LYS A 5 -27.67 -5.38 -12.63
CA LYS A 5 -27.19 -6.71 -13.07
C LYS A 5 -26.51 -6.67 -14.45
N LYS A 6 -25.61 -5.72 -14.71
CA LYS A 6 -24.70 -5.87 -15.83
C LYS A 6 -23.77 -7.04 -15.50
N LYS A 7 -23.77 -8.06 -16.33
CA LYS A 7 -23.12 -9.35 -16.13
C LYS A 7 -21.63 -9.17 -15.88
N ILE A 8 -21.19 -9.25 -14.62
CA ILE A 8 -19.78 -9.16 -14.23
C ILE A 8 -19.11 -10.43 -14.73
N ASN A 9 -18.22 -10.31 -15.70
CA ASN A 9 -17.57 -11.47 -16.29
C ASN A 9 -16.17 -11.73 -15.73
N LYS A 10 -15.50 -10.69 -15.20
CA LYS A 10 -14.11 -10.78 -14.74
C LYS A 10 -13.95 -9.99 -13.45
N VAL A 11 -13.11 -10.51 -12.56
CA VAL A 11 -12.72 -9.85 -11.31
C VAL A 11 -11.22 -9.97 -11.14
N ILE A 12 -10.57 -8.89 -10.74
CA ILE A 12 -9.17 -8.91 -10.30
C ILE A 12 -9.08 -8.65 -8.80
N PHE A 13 -8.26 -9.44 -8.13
CA PHE A 13 -8.03 -9.34 -6.70
C PHE A 13 -6.60 -8.93 -6.38
N SER A 14 -6.49 -7.99 -5.44
CA SER A 14 -5.32 -7.79 -4.61
C SER A 14 -5.72 -8.08 -3.16
N SER A 15 -5.31 -9.20 -2.61
CA SER A 15 -5.60 -9.56 -1.22
C SER A 15 -4.37 -10.15 -0.55
N VAL A 16 -4.16 -9.77 0.70
CA VAL A 16 -3.17 -10.33 1.61
C VAL A 16 -3.83 -11.11 2.75
N VAL A 17 -5.17 -11.26 2.71
CA VAL A 17 -5.97 -12.01 3.70
C VAL A 17 -6.53 -13.27 3.05
N PRO A 18 -5.90 -14.46 3.22
CA PRO A 18 -6.29 -15.70 2.51
C PRO A 18 -7.74 -16.11 2.74
N ASN A 19 -8.22 -16.06 3.99
CA ASN A 19 -9.58 -16.48 4.33
C ASN A 19 -10.64 -15.59 3.68
N ALA A 20 -10.47 -14.27 3.74
CA ALA A 20 -11.37 -13.33 3.08
C ALA A 20 -11.38 -13.54 1.55
N PHE A 21 -10.22 -13.81 0.96
CA PHE A 21 -10.13 -14.13 -0.47
C PHE A 21 -10.93 -15.37 -0.84
N ILE A 22 -10.80 -16.48 -0.08
CA ILE A 22 -11.52 -17.73 -0.34
C ILE A 22 -13.04 -17.52 -0.28
N LEU A 23 -13.53 -16.85 0.76
CA LEU A 23 -14.95 -16.55 0.94
C LEU A 23 -15.52 -15.74 -0.23
N ILE A 24 -14.85 -14.65 -0.59
CA ILE A 24 -15.31 -13.77 -1.66
C ILE A 24 -15.21 -14.47 -3.02
N ARG A 25 -14.13 -15.21 -3.27
CA ARG A 25 -13.98 -16.02 -4.50
C ARG A 25 -15.11 -17.03 -4.66
N ASN A 26 -15.46 -17.75 -3.60
CA ASN A 26 -16.54 -18.72 -3.61
C ASN A 26 -17.90 -18.05 -3.87
N PHE A 27 -18.18 -16.93 -3.22
CA PHE A 27 -19.38 -16.14 -3.46
C PHE A 27 -19.47 -15.68 -4.92
N LEU A 28 -18.39 -15.11 -5.46
CA LEU A 28 -18.34 -14.64 -6.85
C LEU A 28 -18.58 -15.78 -7.86
N LYS A 29 -18.00 -16.95 -7.62
CA LYS A 29 -18.21 -18.12 -8.46
C LYS A 29 -19.62 -18.67 -8.36
N LYS A 30 -20.12 -18.91 -7.15
CA LYS A 30 -21.42 -19.59 -6.91
C LYS A 30 -22.62 -18.68 -7.15
N LYS A 31 -22.59 -17.43 -6.64
CA LYS A 31 -23.75 -16.52 -6.67
C LYS A 31 -23.75 -15.57 -7.87
N ILE A 32 -22.58 -15.04 -8.25
CA ILE A 32 -22.46 -14.06 -9.34
C ILE A 32 -22.11 -14.75 -10.67
N LYS A 33 -21.64 -16.00 -10.63
CA LYS A 33 -21.21 -16.79 -11.81
C LYS A 33 -20.11 -16.08 -12.64
N VAL A 34 -19.14 -15.46 -11.95
CA VAL A 34 -18.00 -14.80 -12.58
C VAL A 34 -17.16 -15.82 -13.34
N LYS A 35 -16.92 -15.56 -14.64
CA LYS A 35 -16.19 -16.49 -15.52
C LYS A 35 -14.68 -16.51 -15.24
N LEU A 36 -14.08 -15.36 -14.91
CA LEU A 36 -12.64 -15.23 -14.71
C LEU A 36 -12.32 -14.45 -13.43
N ILE A 37 -11.58 -15.09 -12.53
CA ILE A 37 -11.05 -14.46 -11.31
C ILE A 37 -9.53 -14.46 -11.42
N LEU A 38 -8.94 -13.27 -11.41
CA LEU A 38 -7.50 -13.04 -11.51
C LEU A 38 -6.93 -12.64 -10.15
N GLU A 39 -5.84 -13.27 -9.75
CA GLU A 39 -5.04 -12.89 -8.59
C GLU A 39 -3.76 -12.19 -9.08
N VAL A 40 -3.47 -11.01 -8.56
CA VAL A 40 -2.27 -10.24 -8.97
C VAL A 40 -1.01 -11.08 -8.92
N LYS A 41 -0.84 -11.91 -7.90
CA LYS A 41 0.34 -12.81 -7.76
C LYS A 41 0.49 -13.82 -8.90
N LYS A 42 -0.61 -14.21 -9.55
CA LYS A 42 -0.63 -15.24 -10.62
C LYS A 42 -0.61 -14.67 -12.04
N VAL A 43 -0.80 -13.35 -12.18
CA VAL A 43 -0.81 -12.70 -13.49
C VAL A 43 0.62 -12.50 -14.01
N ASN A 44 0.86 -12.78 -15.29
CA ASN A 44 2.14 -12.42 -15.91
C ASN A 44 2.26 -10.89 -16.05
N LEU A 45 3.25 -10.32 -15.39
CA LEU A 45 3.49 -8.87 -15.32
C LEU A 45 4.76 -8.43 -16.06
N LYS A 46 5.47 -9.35 -16.75
CA LYS A 46 6.78 -9.06 -17.37
C LYS A 46 6.77 -7.83 -18.29
N ASN A 47 5.65 -7.58 -18.99
CA ASN A 47 5.51 -6.40 -19.88
C ASN A 47 5.22 -5.09 -19.12
N LEU A 48 4.91 -5.13 -17.83
CA LEU A 48 4.65 -3.96 -17.00
C LEU A 48 5.79 -3.68 -16.05
N ILE A 49 6.19 -4.69 -15.27
CA ILE A 49 7.17 -4.55 -14.22
C ILE A 49 8.06 -5.79 -14.12
N ASN A 50 9.35 -5.57 -13.99
CA ASN A 50 10.33 -6.61 -13.75
C ASN A 50 10.60 -6.72 -12.24
N ILE A 51 10.09 -7.77 -11.59
CA ILE A 51 10.27 -8.03 -10.17
C ILE A 51 11.57 -8.80 -9.97
N LYS A 52 12.54 -8.17 -9.27
CA LYS A 52 13.91 -8.69 -9.09
C LYS A 52 14.09 -9.61 -7.88
N ILE A 53 13.04 -9.81 -7.08
CA ILE A 53 13.03 -10.68 -5.90
C ILE A 53 12.00 -11.80 -6.10
N ASP A 54 11.99 -12.78 -5.19
CA ASP A 54 10.96 -13.84 -5.24
C ASP A 54 9.56 -13.22 -5.09
N ARG A 55 8.83 -13.26 -6.20
CA ARG A 55 7.48 -12.71 -6.30
C ARG A 55 6.49 -13.34 -5.32
N LYS A 56 6.71 -14.59 -4.90
CA LYS A 56 5.85 -15.28 -3.94
C LYS A 56 5.87 -14.60 -2.57
N GLN A 57 7.00 -13.98 -2.22
CA GLN A 57 7.20 -13.27 -0.96
C GLN A 57 6.70 -11.82 -0.99
N VAL A 58 6.34 -11.28 -2.16
CA VAL A 58 5.81 -9.91 -2.26
C VAL A 58 4.30 -9.90 -2.11
N GLY A 59 3.77 -9.07 -1.23
CA GLY A 59 2.33 -8.83 -1.10
C GLY A 59 1.71 -8.38 -2.42
N SER A 60 0.48 -8.83 -2.71
CA SER A 60 -0.22 -8.44 -3.93
C SER A 60 -0.53 -6.94 -4.01
N ASP A 61 -0.76 -6.31 -2.85
CA ASP A 61 -0.94 -4.87 -2.68
C ASP A 61 0.32 -4.09 -3.04
N ARG A 62 1.49 -4.54 -2.59
CA ARG A 62 2.79 -3.95 -2.91
C ARG A 62 3.08 -4.02 -4.43
N ILE A 63 2.77 -5.16 -5.05
CA ILE A 63 2.88 -5.31 -6.51
C ILE A 63 1.94 -4.35 -7.23
N ALA A 64 0.68 -4.26 -6.77
CA ALA A 64 -0.31 -3.37 -7.38
C ALA A 64 0.11 -1.89 -7.21
N ASN A 65 0.58 -1.48 -6.02
CA ASN A 65 1.13 -0.14 -5.79
C ASN A 65 2.30 0.17 -6.73
N ALA A 66 3.25 -0.76 -6.87
CA ALA A 66 4.39 -0.58 -7.76
C ALA A 66 3.95 -0.39 -9.21
N VAL A 67 3.03 -1.23 -9.72
CA VAL A 67 2.47 -1.08 -11.07
C VAL A 67 1.68 0.23 -11.22
N GLY A 68 0.98 0.65 -10.16
CA GLY A 68 0.26 1.94 -10.15
C GLY A 68 1.20 3.12 -10.36
N ALA A 69 2.35 3.10 -9.68
CA ALA A 69 3.32 4.20 -9.66
C ALA A 69 4.14 4.32 -10.94
N ILE A 70 4.52 3.20 -11.58
CA ILE A 70 5.48 3.22 -12.68
C ILE A 70 4.97 3.97 -13.92
N ASP A 71 5.88 4.74 -14.52
CA ASP A 71 5.71 5.43 -15.81
C ASP A 71 6.81 5.06 -16.83
N GLY A 72 7.70 4.12 -16.49
CA GLY A 72 8.82 3.68 -17.32
C GLY A 72 10.03 4.62 -17.33
N LYS A 73 9.91 5.83 -16.81
CA LYS A 73 10.93 6.89 -16.85
C LYS A 73 11.56 7.19 -15.50
N ASN A 74 10.73 7.38 -14.50
CA ASN A 74 11.14 7.81 -13.17
C ASN A 74 11.39 6.64 -12.21
N ASN A 75 12.12 6.94 -11.13
CA ASN A 75 12.27 6.03 -10.00
C ASN A 75 11.31 6.46 -8.89
N TYR A 76 10.75 5.49 -8.16
CA TYR A 76 9.76 5.73 -7.12
C TYR A 76 10.11 5.01 -5.82
N ILE A 77 9.92 5.71 -4.70
CA ILE A 77 9.73 5.08 -3.39
C ILE A 77 8.26 5.29 -3.04
N ILE A 78 7.54 4.20 -2.87
CA ILE A 78 6.13 4.20 -2.51
C ILE A 78 6.05 3.88 -1.02
N ILE A 79 5.47 4.80 -0.24
CA ILE A 79 5.27 4.63 1.20
C ILE A 79 3.78 4.41 1.44
N ASP A 80 3.43 3.23 1.92
CA ASP A 80 2.05 2.83 2.17
C ASP A 80 1.79 2.69 3.66
N PHE A 81 0.87 3.51 4.18
CA PHE A 81 0.45 3.54 5.58
C PHE A 81 -0.77 2.64 5.78
N GLY A 82 -0.56 1.33 5.75
CA GLY A 82 -1.56 0.29 6.01
C GLY A 82 -1.42 -0.36 7.38
N THR A 83 -1.77 -1.65 7.49
CA THR A 83 -1.52 -2.49 8.68
C THR A 83 -0.03 -2.56 9.01
N ALA A 84 0.82 -2.60 7.99
CA ALA A 84 2.25 -2.30 8.09
C ALA A 84 2.54 -0.98 7.37
N THR A 85 3.64 -0.31 7.69
CA THR A 85 4.18 0.79 6.90
C THR A 85 5.22 0.21 5.95
N THR A 86 4.94 0.22 4.64
CA THR A 86 5.85 -0.37 3.66
C THR A 86 6.51 0.70 2.81
N PHE A 87 7.76 0.44 2.41
CA PHE A 87 8.54 1.26 1.48
C PHE A 87 8.89 0.40 0.27
N ASP A 88 8.24 0.62 -0.86
CA ASP A 88 8.47 -0.13 -2.08
C ASP A 88 9.38 0.66 -3.02
N VAL A 89 10.48 0.03 -3.46
CA VAL A 89 11.51 0.68 -4.26
C VAL A 89 11.41 0.23 -5.72
N VAL A 90 11.14 1.18 -6.60
CA VAL A 90 11.02 0.94 -8.04
C VAL A 90 11.97 1.83 -8.80
N VAL A 91 12.80 1.24 -9.66
CA VAL A 91 13.71 1.95 -10.56
C VAL A 91 13.22 1.75 -11.99
N LYS A 92 12.65 2.82 -12.58
CA LYS A 92 11.94 2.78 -13.86
C LYS A 92 10.79 1.75 -13.82
N ASN A 93 10.97 0.58 -14.46
CA ASN A 93 10.01 -0.55 -14.44
C ASN A 93 10.53 -1.77 -13.64
N ARG A 94 11.58 -1.60 -12.80
CA ARG A 94 12.18 -2.68 -12.02
C ARG A 94 11.83 -2.52 -10.56
N TYR A 95 11.09 -3.47 -10.00
CA TYR A 95 10.83 -3.56 -8.56
C TYR A 95 12.02 -4.22 -7.88
N LEU A 96 12.69 -3.48 -7.00
CA LEU A 96 13.91 -3.94 -6.33
C LEU A 96 13.64 -4.62 -4.99
N GLY A 97 12.46 -4.46 -4.43
CA GLY A 97 12.12 -4.86 -3.07
C GLY A 97 11.72 -3.65 -2.23
N GLY A 98 11.97 -3.70 -0.94
CA GLY A 98 11.63 -2.57 -0.06
C GLY A 98 11.80 -2.89 1.42
N VAL A 99 11.25 -2.03 2.27
CA VAL A 99 11.29 -2.14 3.72
C VAL A 99 9.86 -2.32 4.24
N ILE A 100 9.71 -3.08 5.31
CA ILE A 100 8.46 -3.24 6.04
C ILE A 100 8.72 -2.85 7.49
N ALA A 101 8.02 -1.82 7.94
CA ALA A 101 8.02 -1.36 9.33
C ALA A 101 6.63 -1.64 9.95
N PRO A 102 6.51 -1.67 11.27
CA PRO A 102 5.22 -1.77 11.92
C PRO A 102 4.27 -0.68 11.42
N GLY A 103 2.97 -0.97 11.33
CA GLY A 103 1.97 0.04 11.00
C GLY A 103 1.73 0.99 12.17
N VAL A 104 1.53 2.26 11.88
CA VAL A 104 1.37 3.31 12.90
C VAL A 104 0.23 2.99 13.88
N ASN A 105 -0.97 2.73 13.32
CA ASN A 105 -2.15 2.42 14.15
C ASN A 105 -1.99 1.11 14.90
N LEU A 106 -1.42 0.08 14.27
CA LEU A 106 -1.17 -1.21 14.92
C LEU A 106 -0.23 -1.06 16.12
N SER A 107 0.86 -0.31 15.93
CA SER A 107 1.84 -0.06 17.01
C SER A 107 1.22 0.75 18.16
N LEU A 108 0.41 1.77 17.82
CA LEU A 108 -0.27 2.59 18.81
C LEU A 108 -1.31 1.79 19.59
N GLN A 109 -2.11 0.96 18.93
CA GLN A 109 -3.06 0.06 19.57
C GLN A 109 -2.35 -0.96 20.47
N ASN A 110 -1.26 -1.57 20.01
CA ASN A 110 -0.48 -2.50 20.84
C ASN A 110 0.10 -1.82 22.07
N LEU A 111 0.60 -0.60 21.96
CA LEU A 111 1.09 0.17 23.11
C LEU A 111 -0.03 0.43 24.11
N SER A 112 -1.19 0.91 23.65
CA SER A 112 -2.34 1.17 24.53
C SER A 112 -2.92 -0.11 25.17
N SER A 113 -2.87 -1.24 24.48
CA SER A 113 -3.40 -2.52 25.00
C SER A 113 -2.47 -3.20 26.00
N LYS A 114 -1.16 -2.92 25.96
CA LYS A 114 -0.14 -3.55 26.83
C LYS A 114 0.29 -2.67 28.00
N ALA A 115 0.09 -1.37 27.92
CA ALA A 115 0.46 -0.42 28.96
C ALA A 115 -0.80 0.17 29.61
N SER A 116 -1.16 -0.31 30.80
CA SER A 116 -2.41 -0.01 31.50
C SER A 116 -2.66 1.50 31.74
N LEU A 117 -1.60 2.29 31.84
CA LEU A 117 -1.69 3.74 32.03
C LEU A 117 -1.77 4.56 30.74
N ILE A 118 -1.70 3.91 29.58
CA ILE A 118 -1.79 4.57 28.27
C ILE A 118 -3.20 4.41 27.72
N PRO A 119 -3.97 5.50 27.59
CA PRO A 119 -5.33 5.44 27.07
C PRO A 119 -5.32 5.13 25.57
N SER A 120 -6.46 4.72 25.03
CA SER A 120 -6.64 4.61 23.56
C SER A 120 -6.49 5.99 22.92
N ILE A 121 -5.63 6.09 21.93
CA ILE A 121 -5.24 7.35 21.30
C ILE A 121 -5.41 7.26 19.78
N ASN A 122 -6.06 8.26 19.21
CA ASN A 122 -6.05 8.48 17.77
C ASN A 122 -4.89 9.41 17.41
N LEU A 123 -4.04 8.99 16.46
CA LEU A 123 -2.92 9.79 16.02
C LEU A 123 -3.41 11.02 15.24
N SER A 124 -2.85 12.15 15.60
CA SER A 124 -3.06 13.44 14.91
C SER A 124 -1.73 14.18 14.80
N ARG A 125 -1.69 15.21 13.98
CA ARG A 125 -0.52 16.10 13.93
C ARG A 125 -0.31 16.79 15.29
N VAL A 126 0.95 16.93 15.67
CA VAL A 126 1.36 17.65 16.87
C VAL A 126 2.36 18.75 16.50
N SER A 127 2.27 19.88 17.22
CA SER A 127 3.19 21.02 17.02
C SER A 127 4.38 20.98 17.97
N SER A 128 4.19 20.46 19.20
CA SER A 128 5.23 20.37 20.22
C SER A 128 5.81 18.95 20.28
N VAL A 129 7.14 18.86 20.42
CA VAL A 129 7.83 17.57 20.64
C VAL A 129 7.60 17.10 22.07
N ILE A 130 7.63 18.00 23.07
CA ILE A 130 7.45 17.64 24.47
C ILE A 130 5.95 17.63 24.79
N GLY A 131 5.42 16.44 25.14
CA GLY A 131 4.06 16.27 25.60
C GLY A 131 3.93 16.56 27.09
N THR A 132 2.90 17.34 27.47
CA THR A 132 2.66 17.75 28.87
C THR A 132 1.76 16.82 29.67
N ASN A 133 1.29 15.74 29.04
CA ASN A 133 0.57 14.62 29.66
C ASN A 133 0.79 13.35 28.83
N THR A 134 0.40 12.18 29.36
CA THR A 134 0.61 10.87 28.72
C THR A 134 0.09 10.83 27.28
N SER A 135 -1.13 11.26 27.04
CA SER A 135 -1.71 11.26 25.67
C SER A 135 -0.93 12.13 24.69
N LYS A 136 -0.52 13.33 25.10
CA LYS A 136 0.29 14.22 24.26
C LYS A 136 1.70 13.66 24.05
N ALA A 137 2.31 13.07 25.06
CA ALA A 137 3.64 12.45 24.96
C ALA A 137 3.62 11.27 23.98
N VAL A 138 2.62 10.38 24.07
CA VAL A 138 2.46 9.25 23.15
C VAL A 138 2.20 9.74 21.72
N LYS A 139 1.28 10.70 21.51
CA LYS A 139 1.04 11.29 20.20
C LYS A 139 2.32 11.88 19.58
N SER A 140 3.08 12.60 20.40
CA SER A 140 4.34 13.21 19.98
C SER A 140 5.37 12.15 19.57
N GLY A 141 5.57 11.12 20.39
CA GLY A 141 6.49 10.03 20.08
C GLY A 141 6.15 9.31 18.77
N PHE A 142 4.88 9.00 18.57
CA PHE A 142 4.43 8.38 17.32
C PHE A 142 4.57 9.32 16.12
N TYR A 143 4.15 10.57 16.23
CA TYR A 143 4.18 11.50 15.11
C TYR A 143 5.61 11.82 14.66
N TRP A 144 6.44 12.30 15.59
CA TRP A 144 7.83 12.66 15.28
C TRP A 144 8.73 11.44 15.04
N GLY A 145 8.47 10.35 15.79
CA GLY A 145 9.18 9.09 15.58
C GLY A 145 8.96 8.52 14.19
N TYR A 146 7.72 8.50 13.69
CA TYR A 146 7.44 8.05 12.31
C TYR A 146 7.95 9.01 11.24
N LEU A 147 7.94 10.33 11.47
CA LEU A 147 8.61 11.27 10.57
C LEU A 147 10.11 10.97 10.46
N GLY A 148 10.79 10.77 11.60
CA GLY A 148 12.20 10.38 11.62
C GLY A 148 12.47 9.04 10.95
N LEU A 149 11.62 8.04 11.18
CA LEU A 149 11.68 6.73 10.53
C LEU A 149 11.56 6.85 9.01
N ILE A 150 10.57 7.60 8.51
CA ILE A 150 10.36 7.81 7.08
C ILE A 150 11.56 8.50 6.45
N ASP A 151 11.99 9.62 7.02
CA ASP A 151 13.09 10.40 6.49
C ASP A 151 14.40 9.59 6.45
N ASN A 152 14.69 8.83 7.52
CA ASN A 152 15.89 8.01 7.60
C ASN A 152 15.85 6.85 6.58
N ILE A 153 14.75 6.10 6.49
CA ILE A 153 14.64 4.98 5.54
C ILE A 153 14.74 5.47 4.09
N VAL A 154 14.09 6.58 3.74
CA VAL A 154 14.20 7.16 2.40
C VAL A 154 15.64 7.56 2.08
N ASN A 155 16.34 8.18 3.04
CA ASN A 155 17.76 8.54 2.88
C ASN A 155 18.64 7.31 2.68
N LEU A 156 18.45 6.26 3.48
CA LEU A 156 19.22 5.01 3.36
C LEU A 156 18.98 4.35 2.00
N ILE A 157 17.74 4.31 1.50
CA ILE A 157 17.41 3.78 0.17
C ILE A 157 18.14 4.60 -0.91
N LYS A 158 18.11 5.94 -0.84
CA LYS A 158 18.80 6.81 -1.78
C LYS A 158 20.32 6.59 -1.73
N LYS A 159 20.89 6.47 -0.54
CA LYS A 159 22.33 6.20 -0.34
C LYS A 159 22.73 4.85 -0.93
N GLN A 160 21.98 3.79 -0.62
CA GLN A 160 22.24 2.43 -1.11
C GLN A 160 22.13 2.32 -2.63
N THR A 161 21.11 2.95 -3.22
CA THR A 161 20.87 2.84 -4.66
C THR A 161 21.63 3.85 -5.49
N ARG A 162 22.14 4.92 -4.88
CA ARG A 162 22.78 6.08 -5.53
C ARG A 162 21.88 6.71 -6.61
N LYS A 163 20.56 6.78 -6.34
CA LYS A 163 19.56 7.29 -7.28
C LYS A 163 18.65 8.33 -6.63
N SER A 164 18.10 9.20 -7.47
CA SER A 164 17.00 10.09 -7.10
C SER A 164 15.67 9.37 -7.27
N PHE A 165 14.68 9.71 -6.42
CA PHE A 165 13.37 9.12 -6.40
C PHE A 165 12.27 10.17 -6.24
N LYS A 166 11.15 9.98 -6.92
CA LYS A 166 9.87 10.60 -6.58
C LYS A 166 9.23 9.80 -5.45
N ILE A 167 8.71 10.50 -4.43
CA ILE A 167 8.09 9.87 -3.28
C ILE A 167 6.58 9.89 -3.45
N ILE A 168 5.94 8.73 -3.36
CA ILE A 168 4.49 8.58 -3.36
C ILE A 168 4.06 8.09 -1.99
N LEU A 169 3.10 8.78 -1.39
CA LEU A 169 2.44 8.38 -0.15
C LEU A 169 1.06 7.83 -0.47
N THR A 170 0.72 6.70 0.11
CA THR A 170 -0.61 6.09 0.00
C THR A 170 -1.03 5.49 1.35
N GLY A 171 -2.26 5.00 1.44
CA GLY A 171 -2.81 4.48 2.70
C GLY A 171 -3.46 5.54 3.58
N GLY A 172 -4.12 5.07 4.65
CA GLY A 172 -5.04 5.89 5.44
C GLY A 172 -4.41 7.07 6.16
N LEU A 173 -3.13 6.95 6.56
CA LEU A 173 -2.43 7.98 7.33
C LEU A 173 -1.48 8.86 6.48
N ALA A 174 -1.45 8.68 5.17
CA ALA A 174 -0.58 9.46 4.28
C ALA A 174 -0.73 10.99 4.48
N HIS A 175 -1.95 11.47 4.72
CA HIS A 175 -2.26 12.88 4.92
C HIS A 175 -1.63 13.48 6.18
N LEU A 176 -1.32 12.67 7.21
CA LEU A 176 -0.70 13.16 8.44
C LEU A 176 0.77 13.54 8.22
N PHE A 177 1.48 12.78 7.40
CA PHE A 177 2.92 12.89 7.20
C PHE A 177 3.30 13.74 5.98
N ASN A 178 2.39 13.87 5.00
CA ASN A 178 2.62 14.73 3.85
C ASN A 178 2.90 16.18 4.28
N ASN A 179 3.80 16.88 3.60
CA ASN A 179 4.27 18.23 3.91
C ASN A 179 5.10 18.38 5.21
N ARG A 180 5.41 17.27 5.90
CA ARG A 180 6.27 17.28 7.10
C ARG A 180 7.52 16.41 6.96
N ILE A 181 7.50 15.42 6.07
CA ILE A 181 8.71 14.70 5.64
C ILE A 181 9.62 15.66 4.87
N LYS A 182 10.93 15.40 4.95
CA LYS A 182 11.98 16.25 4.34
C LYS A 182 12.03 16.17 2.81
N PHE A 183 11.18 15.37 2.18
CA PHE A 183 11.16 15.15 0.74
C PHE A 183 9.88 15.66 0.12
N ASN A 184 9.99 16.16 -1.11
CA ASN A 184 8.80 16.43 -1.90
C ASN A 184 8.07 15.11 -2.21
N SER A 185 6.79 15.03 -1.87
CA SER A 185 5.99 13.82 -1.99
C SER A 185 4.61 14.11 -2.55
N LYS A 186 4.03 13.11 -3.20
CA LYS A 186 2.66 13.16 -3.73
C LYS A 186 1.79 12.12 -3.03
N ILE A 187 0.58 12.50 -2.62
CA ILE A 187 -0.42 11.55 -2.11
C ILE A 187 -1.19 10.97 -3.29
N GLU A 188 -1.24 9.63 -3.37
CA GLU A 188 -2.04 8.86 -4.32
C GLU A 188 -2.92 7.87 -3.57
N LYS A 189 -4.17 8.27 -3.30
CA LYS A 189 -5.12 7.45 -2.50
C LYS A 189 -5.51 6.15 -3.21
N ASP A 190 -5.66 6.21 -4.53
CA ASP A 190 -6.16 5.11 -5.37
C ASP A 190 -5.03 4.33 -6.07
N LEU A 191 -3.80 4.37 -5.53
CA LEU A 191 -2.62 3.81 -6.18
C LEU A 191 -2.79 2.32 -6.51
N ILE A 192 -3.30 1.51 -5.57
CA ILE A 192 -3.61 0.10 -5.80
C ILE A 192 -4.62 -0.07 -6.94
N ILE A 193 -5.71 0.68 -6.91
CA ILE A 193 -6.76 0.61 -7.92
C ILE A 193 -6.20 0.95 -9.30
N ASN A 194 -5.40 2.00 -9.38
CA ASN A 194 -4.71 2.41 -10.61
C ASN A 194 -3.77 1.31 -11.12
N GLY A 195 -3.06 0.64 -10.21
CA GLY A 195 -2.22 -0.51 -10.54
C GLY A 195 -3.01 -1.68 -11.10
N LEU A 196 -4.12 -2.03 -10.46
CA LEU A 196 -5.01 -3.09 -10.92
C LEU A 196 -5.62 -2.78 -12.30
N ILE A 197 -5.99 -1.52 -12.55
CA ILE A 197 -6.46 -1.06 -13.87
C ILE A 197 -5.37 -1.22 -14.93
N LYS A 198 -4.12 -0.82 -14.62
CA LYS A 198 -2.98 -1.00 -15.54
C LYS A 198 -2.73 -2.48 -15.85
N ILE A 199 -2.80 -3.36 -14.84
CA ILE A 199 -2.66 -4.82 -15.01
C ILE A 199 -3.72 -5.36 -15.97
N ILE A 200 -4.98 -4.98 -15.77
CA ILE A 200 -6.10 -5.40 -16.62
C ILE A 200 -5.91 -4.96 -18.08
N LYS A 201 -5.57 -3.68 -18.28
CA LYS A 201 -5.35 -3.11 -19.61
C LYS A 201 -4.23 -3.87 -20.35
N ASN A 202 -3.16 -4.24 -19.65
CA ASN A 202 -2.03 -4.98 -20.24
C ASN A 202 -2.40 -6.41 -20.66
N LEU A 203 -3.41 -7.02 -20.05
CA LEU A 203 -3.83 -8.38 -20.41
C LEU A 203 -4.56 -8.49 -21.77
N LYS A 204 -4.75 -7.39 -22.51
CA LYS A 204 -5.35 -7.31 -23.87
C LYS A 204 -6.62 -8.16 -24.07
N LYS A 205 -7.30 -8.56 -23.01
CA LYS A 205 -8.53 -9.38 -23.11
C LYS A 205 -9.73 -8.44 -23.10
N ASN A 206 -10.53 -8.48 -24.16
CA ASN A 206 -11.81 -7.77 -24.30
C ASN A 206 -12.64 -7.91 -23.02
N ALA A 207 -12.53 -6.92 -22.13
CA ALA A 207 -13.15 -6.95 -20.83
C ALA A 207 -14.32 -5.98 -20.81
N LYS A 208 -15.53 -6.48 -21.09
CA LYS A 208 -16.72 -5.61 -21.06
C LYS A 208 -17.10 -5.16 -19.65
N TRP A 209 -16.79 -5.95 -18.60
CA TRP A 209 -17.12 -5.60 -17.21
C TRP A 209 -16.13 -6.26 -16.23
N ILE A 210 -15.43 -5.44 -15.44
CA ILE A 210 -14.46 -5.90 -14.44
C ILE A 210 -14.78 -5.22 -13.10
N ILE A 211 -14.79 -6.01 -12.03
CA ILE A 211 -14.75 -5.51 -10.65
C ILE A 211 -13.31 -5.61 -10.14
N ILE A 212 -12.88 -4.56 -9.47
CA ILE A 212 -11.59 -4.46 -8.82
C ILE A 212 -11.82 -4.56 -7.32
N LEU A 213 -11.19 -5.53 -6.67
CA LEU A 213 -11.28 -5.76 -5.24
C LEU A 213 -9.88 -5.75 -4.62
N SER A 214 -9.72 -4.92 -3.60
CA SER A 214 -8.52 -4.87 -2.78
C SER A 214 -8.89 -5.02 -1.31
N PHE A 215 -8.25 -5.95 -0.61
CA PHE A 215 -8.44 -6.21 0.81
C PHE A 215 -7.08 -6.26 1.49
N ARG A 216 -6.97 -5.53 2.60
CA ARG A 216 -5.79 -5.48 3.47
C ARG A 216 -6.12 -5.95 4.87
#